data_66bf5ce1218e0bba059263be626e5b33
#
_entry.id   66bf5ce1218e0bba059263be626e5b33
#
_cell.length_a   1.000
_cell.length_b   1.000
_cell.length_c   1.000
_cell.angle_alpha   90.00
_cell.angle_beta   90.00
_cell.angle_gamma   90.00
#
_symmetry.space_group_name_H-M   'P 1'
#
loop_
_entity.id
_entity.type
_entity.pdbx_description
1 polymer ?
#
loop_
_entity_poly.entity_id
_entity_poly.type
_entity_poly.pdbx_seq_one_letter_code
_entity_poly.pdbx_strand_id
1 'polypeptide(L)'
;MPRDNIYALPRDQVGSFQFDDHVAEVFPDMISRSVPGYTSILSVIEQLAERLVQPASNVYDLGCSLGAATTLIRGKAPADATIYAIDNSEAMIRRLRDQLAGYSQTDTASVSDLCDVIIQQQDLCDTEMSNASMVVLNFTLQFIAAEKRTELLSRCFDAMIPGGGLVLSEKICFDDPAEQDLLAELHLDFKRACGYSELEIAQKRTSLENTLIPETLQTHISRLQQAGFQTVTPWFQCFNFVSILAIKSR
;
A
#
# COMPACT_ATOMS: atom_id res chain seq x y z
N MET A 1 9.08 -12.93 -13.81
CA MET A 1 9.44 -11.72 -13.02
C MET A 1 10.89 -11.84 -12.61
N PRO A 2 11.68 -10.76 -12.65
CA PRO A 2 13.02 -10.75 -12.10
C PRO A 2 12.98 -11.03 -10.60
N ARG A 3 13.96 -11.79 -10.10
CA ARG A 3 14.06 -12.11 -8.67
C ARG A 3 14.73 -10.95 -7.92
N ASP A 4 14.22 -10.62 -6.74
CA ASP A 4 14.87 -9.68 -5.83
C ASP A 4 16.20 -10.26 -5.33
N ASN A 5 17.29 -9.67 -5.79
CA ASN A 5 18.66 -9.98 -5.42
C ASN A 5 19.47 -8.70 -5.08
N ILE A 6 18.78 -7.60 -4.84
CA ILE A 6 19.40 -6.28 -4.60
C ILE A 6 20.43 -6.35 -3.47
N TYR A 7 20.15 -7.14 -2.45
CA TYR A 7 21.00 -7.30 -1.26
C TYR A 7 21.74 -8.65 -1.20
N ALA A 8 21.85 -9.36 -2.34
CA ALA A 8 22.47 -10.69 -2.38
C ALA A 8 24.00 -10.67 -2.21
N LEU A 9 24.65 -9.56 -2.55
CA LEU A 9 26.11 -9.38 -2.40
C LEU A 9 26.42 -8.50 -1.21
N PRO A 10 27.54 -8.77 -0.48
CA PRO A 10 28.00 -7.90 0.60
C PRO A 10 28.23 -6.47 0.12
N ARG A 11 27.83 -5.50 0.94
CA ARG A 11 28.03 -4.06 0.71
C ARG A 11 28.80 -3.46 1.87
N ASP A 12 29.83 -2.68 1.56
CA ASP A 12 30.61 -1.94 2.58
C ASP A 12 29.74 -0.91 3.32
N GLN A 13 28.78 -0.31 2.60
CA GLN A 13 27.78 0.61 3.16
C GLN A 13 26.41 0.30 2.55
N VAL A 14 25.41 0.18 3.40
CA VAL A 14 24.02 0.02 3.01
C VAL A 14 23.36 1.40 3.13
N GLY A 15 23.00 2.00 1.99
CA GLY A 15 22.28 3.27 1.95
C GLY A 15 20.80 3.10 2.38
N SER A 16 20.12 4.23 2.59
CA SER A 16 18.67 4.24 2.85
C SER A 16 17.91 3.65 1.68
N PHE A 17 16.82 2.94 1.98
CA PHE A 17 15.96 2.34 0.96
C PHE A 17 15.29 3.42 0.10
N GLN A 18 15.36 3.24 -1.22
CA GLN A 18 14.72 4.13 -2.19
C GLN A 18 13.94 3.31 -3.20
N PHE A 19 12.77 3.80 -3.59
CA PHE A 19 11.94 3.21 -4.64
C PHE A 19 12.46 3.65 -6.02
N ASP A 20 13.70 3.27 -6.34
CA ASP A 20 14.39 3.55 -7.59
C ASP A 20 14.07 2.52 -8.69
N ASP A 21 14.74 2.62 -9.85
CA ASP A 21 14.57 1.73 -10.99
C ASP A 21 14.92 0.27 -10.67
N HIS A 22 15.96 0.04 -9.85
CA HIS A 22 16.38 -1.31 -9.47
C HIS A 22 15.35 -1.98 -8.57
N VAL A 23 14.81 -1.21 -7.61
CA VAL A 23 13.72 -1.68 -6.76
C VAL A 23 12.46 -1.91 -7.58
N ALA A 24 12.08 -0.98 -8.45
CA ALA A 24 10.89 -1.10 -9.29
C ALA A 24 10.91 -2.33 -10.20
N GLU A 25 12.09 -2.75 -10.68
CA GLU A 25 12.26 -3.94 -11.52
C GLU A 25 11.90 -5.24 -10.79
N VAL A 26 12.29 -5.36 -9.52
CA VAL A 26 12.12 -6.59 -8.72
C VAL A 26 11.00 -6.49 -7.69
N PHE A 27 10.30 -5.35 -7.63
CA PHE A 27 9.33 -5.04 -6.57
C PHE A 27 8.22 -6.09 -6.40
N PRO A 28 7.65 -6.68 -7.47
CA PRO A 28 6.62 -7.71 -7.32
C PRO A 28 7.14 -8.98 -6.61
N ASP A 29 8.37 -9.42 -6.91
CA ASP A 29 9.03 -10.52 -6.20
C ASP A 29 9.40 -10.11 -4.78
N MET A 30 9.97 -8.90 -4.64
CA MET A 30 10.36 -8.34 -3.35
C MET A 30 9.20 -8.30 -2.35
N ILE A 31 8.06 -7.76 -2.74
CA ILE A 31 6.93 -7.58 -1.82
C ILE A 31 6.27 -8.92 -1.48
N SER A 32 6.12 -9.81 -2.45
CA SER A 32 5.51 -11.13 -2.23
C SER A 32 6.33 -12.00 -1.27
N ARG A 33 7.66 -11.89 -1.31
CA ARG A 33 8.60 -12.63 -0.44
C ARG A 33 8.91 -11.93 0.89
N SER A 34 8.49 -10.67 1.05
CA SER A 34 8.78 -9.87 2.26
C SER A 34 7.55 -9.58 3.11
N VAL A 35 6.35 -9.59 2.52
CA VAL A 35 5.10 -9.23 3.21
C VAL A 35 4.18 -10.45 3.24
N PRO A 36 4.05 -11.11 4.41
CA PRO A 36 3.19 -12.27 4.55
C PRO A 36 1.72 -11.87 4.31
N GLY A 37 1.01 -12.65 3.50
CA GLY A 37 -0.39 -12.43 3.17
C GLY A 37 -0.67 -11.29 2.18
N TYR A 38 0.35 -10.74 1.51
CA TYR A 38 0.17 -9.64 0.55
C TYR A 38 -0.90 -9.91 -0.51
N THR A 39 -0.90 -11.11 -1.10
CA THR A 39 -1.93 -11.52 -2.10
C THR A 39 -3.33 -11.61 -1.50
N SER A 40 -3.45 -12.04 -0.25
CA SER A 40 -4.74 -12.07 0.46
C SER A 40 -5.26 -10.66 0.71
N ILE A 41 -4.39 -9.73 1.09
CA ILE A 41 -4.74 -8.32 1.27
C ILE A 41 -5.23 -7.73 -0.06
N LEU A 42 -4.53 -7.93 -1.15
CA LEU A 42 -4.93 -7.47 -2.48
C LEU A 42 -6.30 -8.05 -2.90
N SER A 43 -6.53 -9.35 -2.67
CA SER A 43 -7.82 -9.99 -2.99
C SER A 43 -8.99 -9.38 -2.20
N VAL A 44 -8.75 -8.98 -0.94
CA VAL A 44 -9.80 -8.31 -0.14
C VAL A 44 -9.96 -6.85 -0.57
N ILE A 45 -8.89 -6.14 -0.95
CA ILE A 45 -8.99 -4.80 -1.55
C ILE A 45 -9.89 -4.84 -2.80
N GLU A 46 -9.71 -5.84 -3.66
CA GLU A 46 -10.56 -6.06 -4.84
C GLU A 46 -12.04 -6.25 -4.46
N GLN A 47 -12.32 -7.10 -3.45
CA GLN A 47 -13.68 -7.32 -2.97
C GLN A 47 -14.30 -6.10 -2.30
N LEU A 48 -13.49 -5.30 -1.60
CA LEU A 48 -13.93 -4.04 -0.99
C LEU A 48 -14.23 -3.00 -2.07
N ALA A 49 -13.46 -2.95 -3.16
CA ALA A 49 -13.74 -2.06 -4.27
C ALA A 49 -15.14 -2.29 -4.86
N GLU A 50 -15.54 -3.56 -5.07
CA GLU A 50 -16.87 -3.92 -5.55
C GLU A 50 -18.02 -3.43 -4.64
N ARG A 51 -17.75 -3.26 -3.33
CA ARG A 51 -18.75 -2.89 -2.32
C ARG A 51 -18.75 -1.42 -1.94
N LEU A 52 -17.61 -0.77 -2.04
CA LEU A 52 -17.41 0.60 -1.53
C LEU A 52 -17.37 1.63 -2.63
N VAL A 53 -16.86 1.29 -3.82
CA VAL A 53 -16.76 2.27 -4.90
C VAL A 53 -18.15 2.59 -5.41
N GLN A 54 -18.49 3.88 -5.35
CA GLN A 54 -19.80 4.39 -5.76
C GLN A 54 -19.72 4.97 -7.19
N PRO A 55 -20.81 4.92 -7.97
CA PRO A 55 -20.87 5.58 -9.26
C PRO A 55 -20.54 7.07 -9.18
N ALA A 56 -19.90 7.61 -10.22
CA ALA A 56 -19.48 9.01 -10.34
C ALA A 56 -18.65 9.52 -9.14
N SER A 57 -17.87 8.63 -8.50
CA SER A 57 -17.01 8.94 -7.36
C SER A 57 -15.54 8.71 -7.68
N ASN A 58 -14.69 9.15 -6.76
CA ASN A 58 -13.24 9.00 -6.86
C ASN A 58 -12.72 7.88 -5.95
N VAL A 59 -11.68 7.22 -6.43
CA VAL A 59 -10.85 6.28 -5.64
C VAL A 59 -9.43 6.83 -5.61
N TYR A 60 -8.79 6.78 -4.44
CA TYR A 60 -7.41 7.21 -4.28
C TYR A 60 -6.55 6.02 -3.83
N ASP A 61 -5.61 5.60 -4.69
CA ASP A 61 -4.56 4.62 -4.37
C ASP A 61 -3.29 5.42 -4.03
N LEU A 62 -3.09 5.67 -2.75
CA LEU A 62 -2.03 6.52 -2.20
C LEU A 62 -0.78 5.69 -1.91
N GLY A 63 0.28 5.91 -2.68
CA GLY A 63 1.46 5.06 -2.75
C GLY A 63 1.21 3.84 -3.62
N CYS A 64 0.68 4.08 -4.81
CA CYS A 64 0.21 3.04 -5.73
C CYS A 64 1.32 2.13 -6.27
N SER A 65 2.58 2.55 -6.19
CA SER A 65 3.74 1.79 -6.68
C SER A 65 3.54 1.35 -8.14
N LEU A 66 3.62 0.06 -8.43
CA LEU A 66 3.38 -0.52 -9.76
C LEU A 66 1.88 -0.76 -10.06
N GLY A 67 0.96 -0.25 -9.22
CA GLY A 67 -0.48 -0.29 -9.46
C GLY A 67 -1.15 -1.64 -9.20
N ALA A 68 -0.62 -2.45 -8.30
CA ALA A 68 -1.22 -3.74 -7.97
C ALA A 68 -2.65 -3.59 -7.44
N ALA A 69 -2.89 -2.68 -6.48
CA ALA A 69 -4.23 -2.36 -5.99
C ALA A 69 -5.05 -1.61 -7.05
N THR A 70 -4.47 -0.60 -7.70
CA THR A 70 -5.11 0.18 -8.79
C THR A 70 -5.75 -0.74 -9.84
N THR A 71 -5.01 -1.75 -10.33
CA THR A 71 -5.48 -2.65 -11.40
C THR A 71 -6.67 -3.51 -10.93
N LEU A 72 -6.62 -4.03 -9.71
CA LEU A 72 -7.69 -4.84 -9.12
C LEU A 72 -8.96 -4.01 -8.86
N ILE A 73 -8.78 -2.80 -8.33
CA ILE A 73 -9.89 -1.86 -8.11
C ILE A 73 -10.53 -1.49 -9.44
N ARG A 74 -9.73 -1.20 -10.47
CA ARG A 74 -10.23 -0.87 -11.82
C ARG A 74 -11.14 -1.95 -12.40
N GLY A 75 -10.85 -3.22 -12.12
CA GLY A 75 -11.66 -4.36 -12.58
C GLY A 75 -13.01 -4.50 -11.88
N LYS A 76 -13.25 -3.76 -10.78
CA LYS A 76 -14.47 -3.86 -9.95
C LYS A 76 -15.22 -2.54 -9.83
N ALA A 77 -14.57 -1.42 -10.06
CA ALA A 77 -15.17 -0.10 -9.94
C ALA A 77 -16.20 0.14 -11.06
N PRO A 78 -17.27 0.92 -10.81
CA PRO A 78 -18.17 1.41 -11.85
C PRO A 78 -17.43 2.17 -12.94
N ALA A 79 -17.88 2.06 -14.19
CA ALA A 79 -17.21 2.67 -15.35
C ALA A 79 -17.13 4.21 -15.28
N ASP A 80 -18.04 4.84 -14.55
CA ASP A 80 -18.08 6.30 -14.34
C ASP A 80 -17.32 6.76 -13.08
N ALA A 81 -16.67 5.85 -12.36
CA ALA A 81 -15.73 6.21 -11.30
C ALA A 81 -14.38 6.65 -11.88
N THR A 82 -13.56 7.33 -11.08
CA THR A 82 -12.20 7.72 -11.46
C THR A 82 -11.22 7.25 -10.39
N ILE A 83 -10.15 6.57 -10.80
CA ILE A 83 -9.07 6.15 -9.90
C ILE A 83 -7.89 7.10 -10.04
N TYR A 84 -7.46 7.69 -8.93
CA TYR A 84 -6.23 8.45 -8.83
C TYR A 84 -5.14 7.55 -8.23
N ALA A 85 -4.19 7.14 -9.08
CA ALA A 85 -3.03 6.34 -8.69
C ALA A 85 -1.85 7.28 -8.46
N ILE A 86 -1.42 7.42 -7.21
CA ILE A 86 -0.47 8.46 -6.79
C ILE A 86 0.74 7.83 -6.11
N ASP A 87 1.93 8.22 -6.56
CA ASP A 87 3.21 7.83 -5.96
C ASP A 87 4.25 8.93 -6.22
N ASN A 88 5.21 9.11 -5.32
CA ASN A 88 6.28 10.08 -5.52
C ASN A 88 7.46 9.52 -6.31
N SER A 89 7.57 8.20 -6.47
CA SER A 89 8.63 7.54 -7.22
C SER A 89 8.38 7.64 -8.73
N GLU A 90 9.27 8.35 -9.43
CA GLU A 90 9.26 8.44 -10.89
C GLU A 90 9.39 7.03 -11.53
N ALA A 91 10.24 6.17 -10.98
CA ALA A 91 10.47 4.83 -11.49
C ALA A 91 9.21 3.96 -11.42
N MET A 92 8.47 4.02 -10.30
CA MET A 92 7.20 3.31 -10.13
C MET A 92 6.13 3.85 -11.09
N ILE A 93 5.95 5.15 -11.13
CA ILE A 93 4.93 5.82 -11.97
C ILE A 93 5.18 5.57 -13.46
N ARG A 94 6.43 5.61 -13.92
CA ARG A 94 6.76 5.32 -15.32
C ARG A 94 6.35 3.90 -15.69
N ARG A 95 6.73 2.90 -14.87
CA ARG A 95 6.38 1.50 -15.12
C ARG A 95 4.87 1.25 -15.06
N LEU A 96 4.15 1.92 -14.16
CA LEU A 96 2.69 1.83 -14.11
C LEU A 96 2.05 2.37 -15.39
N ARG A 97 2.53 3.51 -15.90
CA ARG A 97 2.05 4.07 -17.19
C ARG A 97 2.28 3.10 -18.35
N ASP A 98 3.48 2.53 -18.45
CA ASP A 98 3.83 1.56 -19.49
C ASP A 98 2.95 0.31 -19.42
N GLN A 99 2.70 -0.20 -18.21
CA GLN A 99 1.84 -1.35 -17.98
C GLN A 99 0.40 -1.08 -18.42
N LEU A 100 -0.20 0.04 -18.00
CA LEU A 100 -1.59 0.38 -18.37
C LEU A 100 -1.73 0.70 -19.86
N ALA A 101 -0.74 1.31 -20.52
CA ALA A 101 -0.72 1.51 -21.95
C ALA A 101 -0.69 0.18 -22.72
N GLY A 102 0.02 -0.83 -22.21
CA GLY A 102 0.06 -2.18 -22.78
C GLY A 102 -1.30 -2.90 -22.75
N TYR A 103 -2.08 -2.73 -21.71
CA TYR A 103 -3.44 -3.30 -21.62
C TYR A 103 -4.38 -2.73 -22.69
N SER A 104 -4.23 -1.47 -23.05
CA SER A 104 -5.07 -0.80 -24.08
C SER A 104 -4.83 -1.34 -25.50
N GLN A 105 -3.74 -2.05 -25.74
CA GLN A 105 -3.36 -2.56 -27.08
C GLN A 105 -3.72 -4.03 -27.29
N THR A 106 -3.92 -4.81 -26.24
CA THR A 106 -4.09 -6.27 -26.32
C THR A 106 -5.52 -6.76 -26.18
N ASP A 107 -6.41 -6.01 -25.52
CA ASP A 107 -7.79 -6.41 -25.29
C ASP A 107 -8.76 -5.64 -26.21
N THR A 108 -9.22 -6.31 -27.27
CA THR A 108 -10.26 -5.80 -28.17
C THR A 108 -11.68 -5.89 -27.59
N ALA A 109 -11.85 -6.43 -26.38
CA ALA A 109 -13.13 -6.52 -25.70
C ALA A 109 -13.14 -5.55 -24.49
N SER A 110 -13.83 -4.42 -24.67
CA SER A 110 -14.38 -3.56 -23.61
C SER A 110 -13.42 -2.77 -22.72
N VAL A 111 -12.33 -2.19 -23.22
CA VAL A 111 -11.64 -1.09 -22.50
C VAL A 111 -12.60 0.06 -22.19
N SER A 112 -13.67 0.21 -22.99
CA SER A 112 -14.73 1.20 -22.80
C SER A 112 -15.58 1.00 -21.54
N ASP A 113 -15.53 -0.19 -20.93
CA ASP A 113 -16.34 -0.53 -19.76
C ASP A 113 -15.58 -0.40 -18.43
N LEU A 114 -14.29 -0.05 -18.48
CA LEU A 114 -13.46 0.17 -17.31
C LEU A 114 -13.38 1.66 -16.98
N CYS A 115 -13.36 1.97 -15.67
CA CYS A 115 -13.20 3.33 -15.18
C CYS A 115 -11.81 3.92 -15.56
N ASP A 116 -11.75 5.24 -15.59
CA ASP A 116 -10.53 5.98 -15.89
C ASP A 116 -9.51 5.88 -14.74
N VAL A 117 -8.22 5.83 -15.11
CA VAL A 117 -7.10 5.87 -14.17
C VAL A 117 -6.24 7.10 -14.48
N ILE A 118 -6.17 8.01 -13.52
CA ILE A 118 -5.31 9.21 -13.56
C ILE A 118 -4.06 8.92 -12.74
N ILE A 119 -2.92 8.83 -13.41
CA ILE A 119 -1.62 8.53 -12.76
C ILE A 119 -0.89 9.83 -12.48
N GLN A 120 -0.58 10.07 -11.20
CA GLN A 120 0.09 11.29 -10.75
C GLN A 120 1.40 10.97 -10.02
N GLN A 121 2.47 11.63 -10.43
CA GLN A 121 3.72 11.64 -9.66
C GLN A 121 3.67 12.82 -8.69
N GLN A 122 3.39 12.53 -7.41
CA GLN A 122 3.17 13.59 -6.41
C GLN A 122 3.44 13.06 -4.99
N ASP A 123 3.83 13.96 -4.07
CA ASP A 123 3.83 13.67 -2.64
C ASP A 123 2.38 13.55 -2.12
N LEU A 124 2.11 12.52 -1.33
CA LEU A 124 0.79 12.24 -0.77
C LEU A 124 0.31 13.36 0.16
N CYS A 125 1.26 14.04 0.84
CA CYS A 125 0.95 15.14 1.72
C CYS A 125 0.45 16.39 0.96
N ASP A 126 0.72 16.49 -0.35
CA ASP A 126 0.30 17.61 -1.19
C ASP A 126 -0.90 17.27 -2.09
N THR A 127 -1.40 16.03 -2.01
CA THR A 127 -2.50 15.56 -2.85
C THR A 127 -3.83 16.17 -2.42
N GLU A 128 -4.50 16.86 -3.34
CA GLU A 128 -5.88 17.31 -3.15
C GLU A 128 -6.83 16.14 -3.43
N MET A 129 -7.76 15.91 -2.53
CA MET A 129 -8.74 14.83 -2.61
C MET A 129 -10.15 15.35 -2.44
N SER A 130 -11.10 14.75 -3.16
CA SER A 130 -12.53 15.07 -3.05
C SER A 130 -13.38 13.91 -3.55
N ASN A 131 -14.64 13.86 -3.16
CA ASN A 131 -15.64 12.90 -3.65
C ASN A 131 -15.17 11.44 -3.57
N ALA A 132 -14.40 11.09 -2.54
CA ALA A 132 -13.77 9.77 -2.40
C ALA A 132 -14.77 8.74 -1.86
N SER A 133 -15.02 7.67 -2.60
CA SER A 133 -15.75 6.50 -2.09
C SER A 133 -14.80 5.44 -1.51
N MET A 134 -13.54 5.41 -1.99
CA MET A 134 -12.52 4.50 -1.45
C MET A 134 -11.15 5.18 -1.45
N VAL A 135 -10.41 4.97 -0.37
CA VAL A 135 -9.00 5.36 -0.24
C VAL A 135 -8.20 4.14 0.18
N VAL A 136 -7.05 3.92 -0.46
CA VAL A 136 -6.14 2.80 -0.15
C VAL A 136 -4.77 3.37 0.19
N LEU A 137 -4.23 2.97 1.35
CA LEU A 137 -2.85 3.13 1.77
C LEU A 137 -2.30 1.72 2.06
N ASN A 138 -1.74 1.08 1.06
CA ASN A 138 -1.31 -0.32 1.17
C ASN A 138 0.21 -0.41 1.38
N PHE A 139 0.63 -0.43 2.64
CA PHE A 139 2.03 -0.38 3.10
C PHE A 139 2.73 0.94 2.75
N THR A 140 2.02 2.04 2.90
CA THR A 140 2.47 3.37 2.48
C THR A 140 2.68 4.33 3.64
N LEU A 141 1.74 4.39 4.62
CA LEU A 141 1.78 5.37 5.70
C LEU A 141 3.05 5.25 6.55
N GLN A 142 3.61 4.06 6.68
CA GLN A 142 4.85 3.77 7.40
C GLN A 142 6.09 4.52 6.85
N PHE A 143 6.03 5.03 5.61
CA PHE A 143 7.08 5.83 4.97
C PHE A 143 6.84 7.33 5.09
N ILE A 144 5.69 7.75 5.60
CA ILE A 144 5.37 9.15 5.87
C ILE A 144 5.88 9.52 7.27
N ALA A 145 6.42 10.73 7.42
CA ALA A 145 6.85 11.25 8.71
C ALA A 145 5.69 11.23 9.72
N ALA A 146 5.96 10.75 10.95
CA ALA A 146 4.92 10.43 11.93
C ALA A 146 4.01 11.63 12.25
N GLU A 147 4.59 12.83 12.27
CA GLU A 147 3.87 14.10 12.52
C GLU A 147 2.87 14.47 11.42
N LYS A 148 3.03 13.97 10.20
CA LYS A 148 2.14 14.23 9.06
C LYS A 148 1.01 13.21 8.91
N ARG A 149 1.13 12.03 9.55
CA ARG A 149 0.20 10.90 9.33
C ARG A 149 -1.23 11.23 9.74
N THR A 150 -1.41 11.92 10.88
CA THR A 150 -2.75 12.28 11.36
C THR A 150 -3.44 13.26 10.43
N GLU A 151 -2.73 14.27 9.95
CA GLU A 151 -3.25 15.24 8.99
C GLU A 151 -3.64 14.58 7.68
N LEU A 152 -2.79 13.69 7.13
CA LEU A 152 -3.10 12.95 5.90
C LEU A 152 -4.38 12.13 6.05
N LEU A 153 -4.54 11.37 7.14
CA LEU A 153 -5.75 10.58 7.38
C LEU A 153 -7.00 11.43 7.60
N SER A 154 -6.87 12.60 8.24
CA SER A 154 -7.98 13.56 8.39
C SER A 154 -8.42 14.09 7.03
N ARG A 155 -7.48 14.45 6.14
CA ARG A 155 -7.77 14.87 4.77
C ARG A 155 -8.43 13.77 3.95
N CYS A 156 -8.00 12.50 4.13
CA CYS A 156 -8.70 11.36 3.53
C CYS A 156 -10.15 11.29 3.99
N PHE A 157 -10.40 11.42 5.32
CA PHE A 157 -11.74 11.39 5.87
C PHE A 157 -12.62 12.55 5.35
N ASP A 158 -12.08 13.77 5.31
CA ASP A 158 -12.80 14.94 4.84
C ASP A 158 -13.21 14.81 3.36
N ALA A 159 -12.33 14.26 2.53
CA ALA A 159 -12.57 14.01 1.12
C ALA A 159 -13.61 12.90 0.85
N MET A 160 -13.86 12.04 1.81
CA MET A 160 -14.74 10.88 1.63
C MET A 160 -16.22 11.27 1.64
N ILE A 161 -16.97 10.63 0.76
CA ILE A 161 -18.44 10.68 0.77
C ILE A 161 -19.01 9.70 1.81
N PRO A 162 -20.26 9.90 2.28
CA PRO A 162 -20.90 9.00 3.23
C PRO A 162 -20.96 7.54 2.72
N GLY A 163 -20.59 6.59 3.58
CA GLY A 163 -20.50 5.16 3.25
C GLY A 163 -19.21 4.77 2.55
N GLY A 164 -18.30 5.70 2.29
CA GLY A 164 -16.97 5.41 1.76
C GLY A 164 -16.06 4.72 2.78
N GLY A 165 -15.02 4.04 2.30
CA GLY A 165 -14.08 3.30 3.14
C GLY A 165 -12.62 3.56 2.83
N LEU A 166 -11.81 3.57 3.90
CA LEU A 166 -10.35 3.64 3.82
C LEU A 166 -9.75 2.29 4.21
N VAL A 167 -8.86 1.76 3.37
CA VAL A 167 -8.06 0.58 3.66
C VAL A 167 -6.65 1.01 4.00
N LEU A 168 -6.19 0.68 5.21
CA LEU A 168 -4.85 0.94 5.70
C LEU A 168 -4.15 -0.37 6.00
N SER A 169 -3.11 -0.71 5.24
CA SER A 169 -2.26 -1.88 5.51
C SER A 169 -0.87 -1.41 5.92
N GLU A 170 -0.35 -1.93 7.04
CA GLU A 170 0.91 -1.46 7.63
C GLU A 170 1.69 -2.60 8.30
N LYS A 171 3.01 -2.44 8.34
CA LYS A 171 3.84 -3.17 9.30
C LYS A 171 3.71 -2.47 10.65
N ILE A 172 3.46 -3.25 11.70
CA ILE A 172 3.29 -2.74 13.06
C ILE A 172 4.44 -3.18 13.98
N CYS A 173 4.55 -2.50 15.13
CA CYS A 173 5.35 -2.91 16.28
C CYS A 173 4.43 -3.19 17.47
N PHE A 174 5.01 -3.79 18.52
CA PHE A 174 4.32 -4.18 19.74
C PHE A 174 4.98 -3.52 20.95
N ASP A 175 4.17 -3.16 21.95
CA ASP A 175 4.65 -2.53 23.18
C ASP A 175 5.32 -3.57 24.12
N ASP A 176 4.85 -4.81 24.11
CA ASP A 176 5.48 -5.91 24.85
C ASP A 176 6.74 -6.39 24.11
N PRO A 177 7.94 -6.34 24.75
CA PRO A 177 9.18 -6.75 24.12
C PRO A 177 9.21 -8.25 23.72
N ALA A 178 8.59 -9.12 24.50
CA ALA A 178 8.58 -10.55 24.20
C ALA A 178 7.68 -10.85 22.98
N GLU A 179 6.54 -10.17 22.88
CA GLU A 179 5.68 -10.25 21.71
C GLU A 179 6.39 -9.68 20.47
N GLN A 180 7.04 -8.51 20.62
CA GLN A 180 7.82 -7.87 19.54
C GLN A 180 8.90 -8.81 19.00
N ASP A 181 9.68 -9.43 19.87
CA ASP A 181 10.77 -10.32 19.48
C ASP A 181 10.23 -11.59 18.81
N LEU A 182 9.21 -12.21 19.37
CA LEU A 182 8.60 -13.43 18.80
C LEU A 182 8.05 -13.17 17.39
N LEU A 183 7.26 -12.11 17.21
CA LEU A 183 6.62 -11.85 15.92
C LEU A 183 7.61 -11.31 14.87
N ALA A 184 8.67 -10.64 15.32
CA ALA A 184 9.79 -10.27 14.45
C ALA A 184 10.55 -11.52 13.96
N GLU A 185 10.87 -12.48 14.83
CA GLU A 185 11.54 -13.73 14.43
C GLU A 185 10.68 -14.57 13.49
N LEU A 186 9.38 -14.71 13.73
CA LEU A 186 8.46 -15.40 12.81
C LEU A 186 8.43 -14.74 11.41
N HIS A 187 8.52 -13.41 11.36
CA HIS A 187 8.65 -12.71 10.07
C HIS A 187 10.00 -12.98 9.39
N LEU A 188 11.09 -13.09 10.15
CA LEU A 188 12.39 -13.46 9.59
C LEU A 188 12.36 -14.90 9.06
N ASP A 189 11.73 -15.84 9.77
CA ASP A 189 11.53 -17.22 9.33
C ASP A 189 10.71 -17.29 8.04
N PHE A 190 9.67 -16.48 7.93
CA PHE A 190 8.91 -16.34 6.67
C PHE A 190 9.83 -15.91 5.50
N LYS A 191 10.68 -14.91 5.70
CA LYS A 191 11.64 -14.48 4.67
C LYS A 191 12.63 -15.58 4.29
N ARG A 192 13.16 -16.33 5.27
CA ARG A 192 14.03 -17.48 5.05
C ARG A 192 13.32 -18.55 4.23
N ALA A 193 12.08 -18.88 4.59
CA ALA A 193 11.24 -19.82 3.86
C ALA A 193 10.96 -19.35 2.40
N CYS A 194 10.86 -18.04 2.18
CA CYS A 194 10.76 -17.43 0.86
C CYS A 194 12.10 -17.35 0.11
N GLY A 195 13.20 -17.88 0.66
CA GLY A 195 14.50 -18.03 0.01
C GLY A 195 15.39 -16.80 0.07
N TYR A 196 15.22 -15.91 1.04
CA TYR A 196 16.22 -14.88 1.37
C TYR A 196 17.31 -15.46 2.28
N SER A 197 18.56 -15.11 2.00
CA SER A 197 19.70 -15.40 2.85
C SER A 197 19.75 -14.45 4.07
N GLU A 198 20.50 -14.83 5.10
CA GLU A 198 20.72 -13.95 6.27
C GLU A 198 21.34 -12.61 5.89
N LEU A 199 22.24 -12.62 4.89
CA LEU A 199 22.88 -11.40 4.39
C LEU A 199 21.84 -10.44 3.77
N GLU A 200 20.98 -10.96 2.88
CA GLU A 200 19.91 -10.18 2.25
C GLU A 200 18.96 -9.59 3.30
N ILE A 201 18.57 -10.40 4.28
CA ILE A 201 17.71 -9.98 5.38
C ILE A 201 18.36 -8.86 6.19
N ALA A 202 19.62 -9.04 6.59
CA ALA A 202 20.37 -8.06 7.39
C ALA A 202 20.55 -6.74 6.62
N GLN A 203 21.02 -6.77 5.38
CA GLN A 203 21.24 -5.56 4.58
C GLN A 203 19.93 -4.82 4.28
N LYS A 204 18.85 -5.54 3.96
CA LYS A 204 17.53 -4.93 3.75
C LYS A 204 16.98 -4.30 5.04
N ARG A 205 17.17 -4.95 6.20
CA ARG A 205 16.79 -4.37 7.50
C ARG A 205 17.52 -3.06 7.75
N THR A 206 18.84 -3.03 7.55
CA THR A 206 19.64 -1.80 7.69
C THR A 206 19.15 -0.69 6.75
N SER A 207 18.84 -1.01 5.48
CA SER A 207 18.36 0.00 4.53
C SER A 207 17.00 0.62 4.92
N LEU A 208 16.15 -0.13 5.62
CA LEU A 208 14.81 0.31 6.02
C LEU A 208 14.77 0.98 7.41
N GLU A 209 15.82 0.90 8.21
CA GLU A 209 15.82 1.26 9.64
C GLU A 209 15.33 2.68 9.93
N ASN A 210 15.72 3.65 9.08
CA ASN A 210 15.29 5.05 9.22
C ASN A 210 14.30 5.50 8.15
N THR A 211 13.79 4.57 7.35
CA THR A 211 12.90 4.86 6.23
C THR A 211 11.49 4.34 6.50
N LEU A 212 11.38 3.14 7.07
CA LEU A 212 10.13 2.52 7.44
C LEU A 212 9.99 2.58 8.96
N ILE A 213 9.06 3.41 9.45
CA ILE A 213 8.81 3.63 10.88
C ILE A 213 7.47 3.00 11.26
N PRO A 214 7.46 1.77 11.83
CA PRO A 214 6.22 1.12 12.25
C PRO A 214 5.68 1.77 13.53
N GLU A 215 4.37 1.70 13.69
CA GLU A 215 3.65 2.10 14.91
C GLU A 215 2.77 0.95 15.38
N THR A 216 2.22 1.03 16.60
CA THR A 216 1.36 -0.04 17.12
C THR A 216 0.01 -0.04 16.42
N LEU A 217 -0.67 -1.19 16.41
CA LEU A 217 -2.04 -1.32 15.92
C LEU A 217 -2.97 -0.31 16.63
N GLN A 218 -2.80 -0.16 17.95
CA GLN A 218 -3.62 0.78 18.73
C GLN A 218 -3.39 2.23 18.31
N THR A 219 -2.16 2.61 17.96
CA THR A 219 -1.84 3.94 17.42
C THR A 219 -2.58 4.19 16.10
N HIS A 220 -2.58 3.22 15.19
CA HIS A 220 -3.32 3.34 13.92
C HIS A 220 -4.82 3.45 14.14
N ILE A 221 -5.41 2.62 15.01
CA ILE A 221 -6.85 2.67 15.34
C ILE A 221 -7.20 4.04 15.93
N SER A 222 -6.44 4.49 16.91
CA SER A 222 -6.69 5.78 17.58
C SER A 222 -6.60 6.96 16.60
N ARG A 223 -5.62 6.93 15.69
CA ARG A 223 -5.44 7.97 14.66
C ARG A 223 -6.60 7.99 13.66
N LEU A 224 -7.08 6.85 13.21
CA LEU A 224 -8.25 6.74 12.33
C LEU A 224 -9.51 7.26 13.03
N GLN A 225 -9.70 6.95 14.31
CA GLN A 225 -10.81 7.49 15.10
C GLN A 225 -10.70 9.00 15.29
N GLN A 226 -9.51 9.53 15.55
CA GLN A 226 -9.25 10.97 15.63
C GLN A 226 -9.51 11.70 14.30
N ALA A 227 -9.22 11.04 13.17
CA ALA A 227 -9.54 11.55 11.83
C ALA A 227 -11.05 11.62 11.55
N GLY A 228 -11.90 10.94 12.36
CA GLY A 228 -13.35 10.98 12.25
C GLY A 228 -14.04 9.66 11.90
N PHE A 229 -13.30 8.59 11.65
CA PHE A 229 -13.89 7.28 11.35
C PHE A 229 -14.51 6.65 12.58
N GLN A 230 -15.83 6.34 12.53
CA GLN A 230 -16.55 5.70 13.63
C GLN A 230 -16.37 4.18 13.64
N THR A 231 -16.26 3.58 12.47
CA THR A 231 -16.02 2.13 12.33
C THR A 231 -14.58 1.93 11.88
N VAL A 232 -13.78 1.30 12.75
CA VAL A 232 -12.37 0.97 12.47
C VAL A 232 -12.17 -0.49 12.85
N THR A 233 -11.94 -1.35 11.86
CA THR A 233 -11.88 -2.80 12.05
C THR A 233 -10.60 -3.36 11.47
N PRO A 234 -9.66 -3.85 12.28
CA PRO A 234 -8.61 -4.74 11.81
C PRO A 234 -9.25 -6.03 11.29
N TRP A 235 -9.03 -6.34 10.02
CA TRP A 235 -9.63 -7.52 9.40
C TRP A 235 -8.58 -8.56 8.97
N PHE A 236 -7.29 -8.17 8.98
CA PHE A 236 -6.19 -9.06 8.68
C PHE A 236 -5.03 -8.76 9.63
N GLN A 237 -4.41 -9.82 10.15
CA GLN A 237 -3.10 -9.76 10.80
C GLN A 237 -2.33 -11.03 10.50
N CYS A 238 -1.06 -10.87 10.11
CA CYS A 238 -0.10 -11.95 9.98
C CYS A 238 1.24 -11.46 10.52
N PHE A 239 1.68 -12.05 11.65
CA PHE A 239 2.82 -11.58 12.44
C PHE A 239 2.67 -10.07 12.74
N ASN A 240 3.61 -9.25 12.28
CA ASN A 240 3.64 -7.81 12.43
C ASN A 240 3.15 -7.05 11.17
N PHE A 241 2.25 -7.64 10.40
CA PHE A 241 1.57 -7.00 9.27
C PHE A 241 0.06 -7.03 9.49
N VAL A 242 -0.56 -5.87 9.36
CA VAL A 242 -2.02 -5.72 9.56
C VAL A 242 -2.66 -5.03 8.37
N SER A 243 -3.97 -5.27 8.18
CA SER A 243 -4.81 -4.43 7.35
C SER A 243 -6.09 -4.05 8.10
N ILE A 244 -6.45 -2.78 8.01
CA ILE A 244 -7.54 -2.14 8.74
C ILE A 244 -8.51 -1.53 7.73
N LEU A 245 -9.80 -1.72 7.95
CA LEU A 245 -10.87 -1.04 7.23
C LEU A 245 -11.48 0.02 8.14
N ALA A 246 -11.52 1.26 7.67
CA ALA A 246 -12.19 2.37 8.34
C ALA A 246 -13.32 2.90 7.45
N ILE A 247 -14.54 3.05 8.00
CA ILE A 247 -15.74 3.45 7.25
C ILE A 247 -16.22 4.82 7.74
N LYS A 248 -16.50 5.71 6.79
CA LYS A 248 -17.21 6.97 7.06
C LYS A 248 -18.71 6.65 7.09
N SER A 249 -19.36 6.90 8.23
CA SER A 249 -20.80 6.65 8.41
C SER A 249 -21.65 7.39 7.36
N ARG A 250 -22.81 6.82 7.08
CA ARG A 250 -23.82 7.40 6.16
C ARG A 250 -24.51 8.59 6.79
#